data_c28c6567527911700b47efe0c0ca07ae
#
_entry.id   c28c6567527911700b47efe0c0ca07ae
#
_cell.length_a   1.000
_cell.length_b   1.000
_cell.length_c   1.000
_cell.angle_alpha   90.00
_cell.angle_beta   90.00
_cell.angle_gamma   90.00
#
_symmetry.space_group_name_H-M   'P 1'
#
loop_
_entity.id
_entity.type
_entity.pdbx_description
1 polymer ?
#
loop_
_entity_poly.entity_id
_entity_poly.type
_entity_poly.pdbx_seq_one_letter_code
_entity_poly.pdbx_strand_id
1 'polypeptide(L)'
;MHLGGDIMIADTIKNLRQQSGLTQSDLAKRLNITRSSVNAWEMGISIPSTQYVVELAELFKVSTDYILGLSNGGVISTASLTEEQTKILFSLVQYFNRENEKNG
;
A
#
# COMPACT_ATOMS: atom_id res chain seq x y z
N MET A 1 6.98 19.82 -10.45
CA MET A 1 7.14 19.74 -9.44
C MET A 1 6.73 18.62 -8.92
N HIS A 2 7.20 17.93 -8.47
CA HIS A 2 6.81 16.98 -8.12
C HIS A 2 7.20 16.53 -6.92
N LEU A 3 6.73 16.87 -6.24
CA LEU A 3 6.84 16.59 -5.03
C LEU A 3 6.26 15.39 -4.74
N GLY A 4 5.65 14.92 -5.66
CA GLY A 4 4.69 13.98 -5.43
C GLY A 4 5.12 12.58 -5.21
N GLY A 5 6.26 12.16 -5.67
CA GLY A 5 6.70 10.79 -5.53
C GLY A 5 6.83 10.36 -4.09
N ASP A 6 7.56 11.12 -3.32
CA ASP A 6 7.82 10.78 -1.93
C ASP A 6 6.56 10.90 -1.10
N ILE A 7 5.76 11.92 -1.39
CA ILE A 7 4.52 12.12 -0.65
C ILE A 7 3.56 10.99 -0.94
N MET A 8 3.52 10.52 -2.19
CA MET A 8 2.63 9.42 -2.55
C MET A 8 3.01 8.13 -1.82
N ILE A 9 4.29 7.84 -1.73
CA ILE A 9 4.75 6.65 -1.01
C ILE A 9 4.38 6.77 0.46
N ALA A 10 4.61 7.93 1.04
CA ALA A 10 4.31 8.18 2.44
C ALA A 10 2.82 7.96 2.73
N ASP A 11 1.97 8.54 1.91
CA ASP A 11 0.53 8.44 2.09
C ASP A 11 0.05 7.01 1.88
N THR A 12 0.60 6.34 0.89
CA THR A 12 0.20 4.96 0.60
C THR A 12 0.51 4.06 1.78
N ILE A 13 1.71 4.16 2.33
CA ILE A 13 2.10 3.34 3.48
C ILE A 13 1.19 3.63 4.66
N LYS A 14 0.97 4.90 4.95
CA LYS A 14 0.13 5.28 6.08
C LYS A 14 -1.29 4.76 5.90
N ASN A 15 -1.86 4.93 4.70
CA ASN A 15 -3.23 4.51 4.45
C ASN A 15 -3.37 2.99 4.55
N LEU A 16 -2.44 2.24 3.97
CA LEU A 16 -2.49 0.78 4.06
C LEU A 16 -2.38 0.32 5.50
N ARG A 17 -1.49 0.95 6.26
CA ARG A 17 -1.31 0.62 7.66
C ARG A 17 -2.60 0.85 8.44
N GLN A 18 -3.20 2.02 8.27
CA GLN A 18 -4.41 2.38 9.00
C GLN A 18 -5.58 1.48 8.58
N GLN A 19 -5.69 1.19 7.30
CA GLN A 19 -6.74 0.29 6.82
C GLN A 19 -6.60 -1.11 7.39
N SER A 20 -5.38 -1.49 7.71
CA SER A 20 -5.11 -2.81 8.29
C SER A 20 -5.25 -2.81 9.81
N GLY A 21 -5.56 -1.67 10.40
CA GLY A 21 -5.73 -1.60 11.85
C GLY A 21 -4.43 -1.65 12.63
N LEU A 22 -3.32 -1.32 11.98
CA LEU A 22 -2.00 -1.40 12.63
C LEU A 22 -1.55 -0.02 13.08
N THR A 23 -0.88 0.02 14.25
CA THR A 23 -0.16 1.22 14.66
C THR A 23 1.19 1.24 13.96
N GLN A 24 1.88 2.38 14.04
CA GLN A 24 3.25 2.45 13.52
C GLN A 24 4.15 1.42 14.21
N SER A 25 3.96 1.24 15.51
CA SER A 25 4.73 0.25 16.25
C SER A 25 4.43 -1.16 15.79
N ASP A 26 3.16 -1.45 15.50
CA ASP A 26 2.78 -2.76 15.01
C ASP A 26 3.45 -3.06 13.66
N LEU A 27 3.42 -2.09 12.75
CA LEU A 27 4.04 -2.27 11.45
C LEU A 27 5.55 -2.45 11.60
N ALA A 28 6.17 -1.65 12.46
CA ALA A 28 7.61 -1.75 12.70
C ALA A 28 7.98 -3.14 13.19
N LYS A 29 7.18 -3.71 14.09
CA LYS A 29 7.44 -5.06 14.59
C LYS A 29 7.32 -6.08 13.48
N ARG A 30 6.34 -5.95 12.63
CA ARG A 30 6.16 -6.88 11.51
C ARG A 30 7.33 -6.87 10.56
N LEU A 31 7.94 -5.71 10.38
CA LEU A 31 9.07 -5.56 9.47
C LEU A 31 10.41 -5.68 10.18
N ASN A 32 10.39 -5.82 11.51
CA ASN A 32 11.59 -5.95 12.32
C ASN A 32 12.48 -4.70 12.20
N ILE A 33 11.86 -3.55 12.27
CA ILE A 33 12.55 -2.26 12.23
C ILE A 33 12.03 -1.40 13.36
N THR A 34 12.56 -0.18 13.47
CA THR A 34 12.12 0.73 14.52
C THR A 34 10.86 1.48 14.11
N ARG A 35 10.09 1.91 15.10
CA ARG A 35 8.93 2.75 14.84
C ARG A 35 9.35 4.04 14.17
N SER A 36 10.53 4.57 14.53
CA SER A 36 11.05 5.79 13.93
C SER A 36 11.21 5.66 12.42
N SER A 37 11.60 4.48 11.95
CA SER A 37 11.75 4.25 10.52
C SER A 37 10.39 4.32 9.82
N VAL A 38 9.38 3.70 10.41
CA VAL A 38 8.04 3.76 9.84
C VAL A 38 7.55 5.21 9.81
N ASN A 39 7.77 5.92 10.91
CA ASN A 39 7.34 7.30 10.98
C ASN A 39 8.04 8.15 9.93
N ALA A 40 9.33 7.93 9.72
CA ALA A 40 10.07 8.69 8.70
C ALA A 40 9.50 8.45 7.32
N TRP A 41 9.11 7.21 7.01
CA TRP A 41 8.48 6.90 5.73
C TRP A 41 7.15 7.65 5.58
N GLU A 42 6.34 7.65 6.64
CA GLU A 42 5.01 8.25 6.58
C GLU A 42 5.04 9.77 6.59
N MET A 43 6.13 10.34 7.08
CA MET A 43 6.32 11.78 7.07
C MET A 43 6.99 12.26 5.79
N GLY A 44 7.40 11.34 4.92
CA GLY A 44 8.09 11.71 3.69
C GLY A 44 9.52 12.12 3.92
N ILE A 45 10.08 11.84 5.10
CA ILE A 45 11.46 12.18 5.41
C ILE A 45 12.42 11.21 4.74
N SER A 46 12.04 9.96 4.66
CA SER A 46 12.86 8.95 3.99
C SER A 46 11.96 8.03 3.18
N ILE A 47 12.58 7.26 2.30
CA ILE A 47 11.88 6.33 1.43
C ILE A 47 12.34 4.93 1.79
N PRO A 48 11.42 3.95 1.88
CA PRO A 48 11.85 2.59 2.19
C PRO A 48 12.75 2.04 1.08
N SER A 49 13.72 1.24 1.48
CA SER A 49 14.60 0.58 0.52
C SER A 49 13.79 -0.43 -0.27
N THR A 50 14.38 -0.92 -1.36
CA THR A 50 13.73 -1.90 -2.21
C THR A 50 13.26 -3.11 -1.39
N GLN A 51 14.10 -3.58 -0.46
CA GLN A 51 13.74 -4.72 0.36
C GLN A 51 12.45 -4.46 1.13
N TYR A 52 12.33 -3.29 1.73
CA TYR A 52 11.13 -2.99 2.53
C TYR A 52 9.93 -2.69 1.66
N VAL A 53 10.13 -2.17 0.45
CA VAL A 53 9.02 -2.01 -0.49
C VAL A 53 8.42 -3.38 -0.80
N VAL A 54 9.26 -4.37 -1.03
CA VAL A 54 8.80 -5.74 -1.29
C VAL A 54 8.07 -6.31 -0.08
N GLU A 55 8.65 -6.13 1.12
CA GLU A 55 8.03 -6.65 2.33
C GLU A 55 6.68 -5.99 2.61
N LEU A 56 6.59 -4.69 2.39
CA LEU A 56 5.33 -3.97 2.55
C LEU A 56 4.29 -4.47 1.57
N ALA A 57 4.70 -4.68 0.32
CA ALA A 57 3.78 -5.18 -0.70
C ALA A 57 3.24 -6.56 -0.31
N GLU A 58 4.11 -7.42 0.20
CA GLU A 58 3.69 -8.75 0.62
C GLU A 58 2.78 -8.69 1.85
N LEU A 59 3.11 -7.83 2.80
CA LEU A 59 2.32 -7.70 4.01
C LEU A 59 0.92 -7.19 3.71
N PHE A 60 0.83 -6.18 2.88
CA PHE A 60 -0.45 -5.55 2.59
C PHE A 60 -1.16 -6.16 1.39
N LYS A 61 -0.56 -7.15 0.74
CA LYS A 61 -1.16 -7.85 -0.40
C LYS A 61 -1.44 -6.91 -1.56
N VAL A 62 -0.50 -6.04 -1.83
CA VAL A 62 -0.55 -5.14 -2.99
C VAL A 62 0.73 -5.29 -3.79
N SER A 63 0.78 -4.71 -4.97
CA SER A 63 1.99 -4.78 -5.78
C SER A 63 3.02 -3.76 -5.30
N THR A 64 4.28 -4.00 -5.65
CA THR A 64 5.33 -3.02 -5.36
C THR A 64 5.07 -1.73 -6.12
N ASP A 65 4.52 -1.85 -7.34
CA ASP A 65 4.17 -0.66 -8.12
C ASP A 65 3.15 0.20 -7.40
N TYR A 66 2.19 -0.44 -6.73
CA TYR A 66 1.19 0.30 -5.98
C TYR A 66 1.84 1.08 -4.83
N ILE A 67 2.76 0.43 -4.11
CA ILE A 67 3.47 1.09 -3.02
C ILE A 67 4.22 2.31 -3.56
N LEU A 68 4.86 2.15 -4.71
CA LEU A 68 5.70 3.20 -5.28
C LEU A 68 4.92 4.27 -6.03
N GLY A 69 3.62 4.10 -6.18
CA GLY A 69 2.81 5.07 -6.90
C GLY A 69 2.94 4.98 -8.40
N LEU A 70 3.43 3.86 -8.90
CA LEU A 70 3.65 3.67 -10.34
C LEU A 70 2.51 2.93 -11.01
N SER A 71 1.60 2.39 -10.22
CA SER A 71 0.57 1.53 -10.76
C SER A 71 -0.64 2.32 -11.21
N ASN A 72 -0.43 3.12 -12.23
CA ASN A 72 -1.53 3.89 -12.76
C ASN A 72 -2.16 3.20 -13.91
N GLY A 73 -1.38 2.49 -14.66
CA GLY A 73 -1.89 1.78 -15.82
C GLY A 73 -2.65 0.59 -15.34
N GLY A 74 -3.79 0.35 -15.85
CA GLY A 74 -4.58 -0.77 -15.43
C GLY A 74 -5.31 -0.55 -14.13
N VAL A 75 -5.07 0.57 -13.47
CA VAL A 75 -5.81 0.88 -12.27
C VAL A 75 -7.03 1.70 -12.67
N ILE A 76 -8.18 1.26 -12.22
CA ILE A 76 -9.41 1.98 -12.50
C ILE A 76 -9.48 3.14 -11.53
N SER A 77 -9.66 4.34 -12.08
CA SER A 77 -9.81 5.50 -11.23
C SER A 77 -11.10 5.41 -10.46
N THR A 78 -11.01 5.44 -9.14
CA THR A 78 -12.20 5.41 -8.31
C THR A 78 -12.80 6.79 -8.13
N ALA A 79 -12.17 7.82 -8.69
CA ALA A 79 -12.66 9.19 -8.53
C ALA A 79 -14.04 9.37 -9.15
N SER A 80 -14.35 8.61 -10.20
CA SER A 80 -15.64 8.72 -10.88
C SER A 80 -16.64 7.68 -10.41
N LEU A 81 -16.29 6.89 -9.40
CA LEU A 81 -17.16 5.84 -8.89
C LEU A 81 -17.77 6.27 -7.57
N THR A 82 -18.97 5.77 -7.31
CA THR A 82 -19.55 5.97 -5.98
C THR A 82 -18.83 5.09 -4.97
N GLU A 83 -19.04 5.40 -3.70
CA GLU A 83 -18.41 4.62 -2.64
C GLU A 83 -18.85 3.16 -2.72
N GLU A 84 -20.12 2.93 -3.00
CA GLU A 84 -20.63 1.58 -3.10
C GLU A 84 -20.02 0.83 -4.29
N GLN A 85 -19.89 1.52 -5.42
CA GLN A 85 -19.28 0.91 -6.60
C GLN A 85 -17.82 0.55 -6.34
N THR A 86 -17.12 1.41 -5.62
CA THR A 86 -15.73 1.16 -5.28
C THR A 86 -15.62 -0.09 -4.40
N LYS A 87 -16.52 -0.25 -3.44
CA LYS A 87 -16.51 -1.42 -2.57
C LYS A 87 -16.72 -2.70 -3.37
N ILE A 88 -17.64 -2.66 -4.31
CA ILE A 88 -17.92 -3.82 -5.15
C ILE A 88 -16.68 -4.17 -5.97
N LEU A 89 -16.04 -3.16 -6.55
CA LEU A 89 -14.84 -3.38 -7.34
C LEU A 89 -13.75 -4.05 -6.53
N PHE A 90 -13.49 -3.56 -5.33
CA PHE A 90 -12.46 -4.15 -4.48
C PHE A 90 -12.82 -5.57 -4.08
N SER A 91 -14.09 -5.85 -3.83
CA SER A 91 -14.51 -7.20 -3.50
C SER A 91 -14.22 -8.17 -4.65
N LEU A 92 -14.47 -7.73 -5.86
CA LEU A 92 -14.22 -8.57 -7.05
C LEU A 92 -12.72 -8.82 -7.21
N VAL A 93 -11.92 -7.79 -7.04
CA VAL A 93 -10.46 -7.94 -7.16
C VAL A 93 -9.95 -8.94 -6.13
N GLN A 94 -10.42 -8.84 -4.90
CA GLN A 94 -10.01 -9.77 -3.86
C GLN A 94 -10.45 -11.20 -4.17
N TYR A 95 -11.65 -11.36 -4.70
CA TYR A 95 -12.14 -12.68 -5.07
C TYR A 95 -11.25 -13.29 -6.14
N PHE A 96 -10.95 -12.54 -7.19
CA PHE A 96 -10.13 -13.06 -8.27
C PHE A 96 -8.71 -13.39 -7.79
N ASN A 97 -8.16 -12.58 -6.92
CA ASN A 97 -6.83 -12.85 -6.38
C ASN A 97 -6.81 -14.15 -5.58
N ARG A 98 -7.87 -14.38 -4.79
CA ARG A 98 -7.96 -15.61 -4.02
C ARG A 98 -8.07 -16.83 -4.92
N GLU A 99 -8.87 -16.73 -6.00
CA GLU A 99 -9.02 -17.83 -6.92
C GLU A 99 -7.70 -18.14 -7.62
N ASN A 100 -6.97 -17.09 -7.99
CA ASN A 100 -5.68 -17.29 -8.64
C ASN A 100 -4.68 -17.95 -7.70
N GLU A 101 -4.70 -17.61 -6.43
CA GLU A 101 -3.83 -18.25 -5.46
C GLU A 101 -4.15 -19.73 -5.30
N LYS A 102 -5.44 -20.06 -5.29
CA LYS A 102 -5.83 -21.46 -5.17
C LYS A 102 -5.40 -22.27 -6.38
N ASN A 103 -5.46 -21.66 -7.54
CA ASN A 103 -5.15 -22.37 -8.78
C ASN A 103 -3.68 -22.30 -9.16
N GLY A 104 -2.94 -21.41 -8.51
CA GLY A 104 -1.53 -21.27 -8.76
C GLY A 104 -0.71 -22.15 -7.86
#